data_27eaa035f089b2752aa0eda007301f84
#
_entry.id   27eaa035f089b2752aa0eda007301f84
#
_cell.length_a   1.000
_cell.length_b   1.000
_cell.length_c   1.000
_cell.angle_alpha   90.00
_cell.angle_beta   90.00
_cell.angle_gamma   90.00
#
_symmetry.space_group_name_H-M   'P 1'
#
loop_
_entity.id
_entity.type
_entity.pdbx_description
1 polymer ?
#
loop_
_entity_poly.entity_id
_entity_poly.type
_entity_poly.pdbx_seq_one_letter_code
_entity_poly.pdbx_strand_id
1 'polypeptide(L)'
;MQSLTPQDPRAIGAYRLLGRVGAGGMGQVYLARSDRGRTVAIKLVRGELAEQQEFRDRFRHEVRAARQVGSAWTAPVLDADTEAAVPWVATGYVAGPSLQATVTGPRTPVGVASGAYGPLPERSVHILGSGLTHALQAIHSAGLVHRDLKPSNILLTIDGPRVIDFGIARALHTVSDGGVTRTGALVGSPGFMSPEQVRGERVTPACDVFCLGSVLAYASTGRLPFGTSDSGAHAQMFRIAQEDPDLTGVPVGLVELISDCLRKDPAARPTTDELLERLADSDTAEPWLPGALIAQLGRHAVELLDSEDPEDPEDYPIAPAQTAQTAPVPDPTPPTPPSPTTAATAATAAPTHVPAPAPGYGYPQQPYQPQQHQHQQPGFGPTPPYGPAYP
;
A
#
# COMPACT_ATOMS: atom_id res chain seq x y z
N MET A 1 8.80 0.16 12.14
CA MET A 1 8.71 1.61 11.83
C MET A 1 10.08 2.09 11.34
N GLN A 2 10.13 3.01 10.37
CA GLN A 2 11.37 3.60 9.87
C GLN A 2 11.42 5.08 10.26
N SER A 3 12.60 5.59 10.59
CA SER A 3 12.79 7.01 10.90
C SER A 3 12.47 7.89 9.68
N LEU A 4 12.05 9.13 9.95
CA LEU A 4 11.84 10.13 8.90
C LEU A 4 13.19 10.49 8.24
N THR A 5 13.17 10.66 6.93
CA THR A 5 14.32 11.15 6.17
C THR A 5 14.27 12.67 6.01
N PRO A 6 15.37 13.33 5.61
CA PRO A 6 15.35 14.78 5.33
C PRO A 6 14.35 15.21 4.25
N GLN A 7 13.92 14.29 3.37
CA GLN A 7 12.94 14.58 2.32
C GLN A 7 11.49 14.46 2.80
N ASP A 8 11.26 13.86 4.00
CA ASP A 8 9.91 13.74 4.55
C ASP A 8 9.45 15.08 5.12
N PRO A 9 8.15 15.41 4.99
CA PRO A 9 7.59 16.54 5.69
C PRO A 9 7.66 16.30 7.20
N ARG A 10 7.82 17.36 7.98
CA ARG A 10 7.77 17.29 9.45
C ARG A 10 6.35 17.24 9.97
N ALA A 11 5.41 17.80 9.22
CA ALA A 11 3.99 17.83 9.53
C ALA A 11 3.14 17.70 8.27
N ILE A 12 1.92 17.18 8.41
CA ILE A 12 0.87 17.14 7.39
C ILE A 12 -0.42 17.65 8.05
N GLY A 13 -0.97 18.78 7.56
CA GLY A 13 -2.07 19.44 8.25
C GLY A 13 -1.69 19.80 9.69
N ALA A 14 -2.54 19.42 10.65
CA ALA A 14 -2.32 19.63 12.08
C ALA A 14 -1.57 18.46 12.77
N TYR A 15 -0.97 17.54 11.99
CA TYR A 15 -0.36 16.33 12.51
C TYR A 15 1.16 16.38 12.39
N ARG A 16 1.86 16.19 13.52
CA ARG A 16 3.32 16.01 13.56
C ARG A 16 3.67 14.58 13.16
N LEU A 17 4.56 14.39 12.18
CA LEU A 17 5.00 13.06 11.75
C LEU A 17 6.03 12.49 12.73
N LEU A 18 5.88 11.20 13.05
CA LEU A 18 6.76 10.46 13.96
C LEU A 18 7.67 9.49 13.21
N GLY A 19 7.20 8.89 12.11
CA GLY A 19 7.97 7.94 11.33
C GLY A 19 7.21 7.40 10.14
N ARG A 20 7.90 6.66 9.28
CA ARG A 20 7.29 5.94 8.15
C ARG A 20 6.80 4.57 8.60
N VAL A 21 5.54 4.26 8.32
CA VAL A 21 4.92 2.95 8.58
C VAL A 21 5.07 2.04 7.37
N GLY A 22 4.93 2.60 6.17
CA GLY A 22 5.02 1.84 4.93
C GLY A 22 4.90 2.71 3.69
N ALA A 23 5.16 2.09 2.55
CA ALA A 23 4.98 2.69 1.23
C ALA A 23 4.21 1.73 0.33
N GLY A 24 3.38 2.26 -0.56
CA GLY A 24 2.63 1.48 -1.55
C GLY A 24 2.52 2.17 -2.90
N GLY A 25 1.82 1.55 -3.83
CA GLY A 25 1.61 2.11 -5.17
C GLY A 25 0.98 3.51 -5.18
N MET A 26 0.18 3.82 -4.15
CA MET A 26 -0.59 5.07 -4.06
C MET A 26 0.08 6.17 -3.24
N GLY A 27 1.11 5.86 -2.47
CA GLY A 27 1.75 6.86 -1.63
C GLY A 27 2.50 6.30 -0.45
N GLN A 28 2.84 7.19 0.46
CA GLN A 28 3.57 6.94 1.69
C GLN A 28 2.60 6.95 2.88
N VAL A 29 2.79 6.04 3.83
CA VAL A 29 2.04 6.01 5.09
C VAL A 29 2.96 6.40 6.23
N TYR A 30 2.53 7.39 7.00
CA TYR A 30 3.25 7.92 8.16
C TYR A 30 2.48 7.62 9.45
N LEU A 31 3.22 7.32 10.51
CA LEU A 31 2.73 7.46 11.86
C LEU A 31 2.81 8.94 12.22
N ALA A 32 1.75 9.48 12.81
CA ALA A 32 1.69 10.87 13.18
C ALA A 32 0.90 11.07 14.48
N ARG A 33 1.08 12.23 15.11
CA ARG A 33 0.36 12.63 16.32
C ARG A 33 -0.33 13.95 16.10
N SER A 34 -1.60 14.03 16.48
CA SER A 34 -2.34 15.30 16.49
C SER A 34 -1.87 16.19 17.64
N ASP A 35 -2.22 17.46 17.60
CA ASP A 35 -2.02 18.46 18.67
C ASP A 35 -2.62 18.04 20.01
N ARG A 36 -3.64 17.18 19.99
CA ARG A 36 -4.29 16.60 21.18
C ARG A 36 -3.70 15.26 21.63
N GLY A 37 -2.53 14.89 21.11
CA GLY A 37 -1.83 13.67 21.48
C GLY A 37 -2.36 12.38 20.87
N ARG A 38 -3.37 12.43 19.96
CA ARG A 38 -3.91 11.22 19.32
C ARG A 38 -2.99 10.71 18.24
N THR A 39 -2.62 9.44 18.32
CA THR A 39 -1.83 8.76 17.29
C THR A 39 -2.70 8.36 16.11
N VAL A 40 -2.24 8.65 14.90
CA VAL A 40 -2.95 8.42 13.64
C VAL A 40 -2.00 7.84 12.59
N ALA A 41 -2.55 7.15 11.60
CA ALA A 41 -1.85 6.78 10.37
C ALA A 41 -2.27 7.75 9.26
N ILE A 42 -1.31 8.45 8.63
CA ILE A 42 -1.58 9.37 7.53
C ILE A 42 -1.06 8.78 6.23
N LYS A 43 -1.95 8.60 5.28
CA LYS A 43 -1.64 8.21 3.92
C LYS A 43 -1.56 9.46 3.04
N LEU A 44 -0.35 9.76 2.58
CA LEU A 44 -0.07 10.86 1.66
C LEU A 44 -0.06 10.31 0.23
N VAL A 45 -0.88 10.87 -0.65
CA VAL A 45 -0.99 10.46 -2.05
C VAL A 45 0.28 10.85 -2.82
N ARG A 46 0.65 10.09 -3.85
CA ARG A 46 1.75 10.48 -4.75
C ARG A 46 1.40 11.71 -5.57
N GLY A 47 2.37 12.62 -5.76
CA GLY A 47 2.19 13.83 -6.54
C GLY A 47 1.66 13.57 -7.96
N GLU A 48 2.18 12.54 -8.63
CA GLU A 48 1.76 12.12 -9.98
C GLU A 48 0.26 11.77 -10.09
N LEU A 49 -0.30 11.18 -9.02
CA LEU A 49 -1.74 10.90 -8.93
C LEU A 49 -2.53 12.16 -8.55
N ALA A 50 -1.92 13.01 -7.72
CA ALA A 50 -2.53 14.26 -7.29
C ALA A 50 -2.72 15.26 -8.44
N GLU A 51 -1.97 15.16 -9.53
CA GLU A 51 -2.10 15.98 -10.74
C GLU A 51 -3.30 15.57 -11.61
N GLN A 52 -3.85 14.36 -11.41
CA GLN A 52 -4.96 13.84 -12.21
C GLN A 52 -6.31 14.24 -11.58
N GLN A 53 -7.08 15.08 -12.29
CA GLN A 53 -8.38 15.55 -11.78
C GLN A 53 -9.36 14.41 -11.51
N GLU A 54 -9.40 13.41 -12.40
CA GLU A 54 -10.24 12.22 -12.24
C GLU A 54 -9.92 11.44 -10.97
N PHE A 55 -8.63 11.34 -10.62
CA PHE A 55 -8.20 10.74 -9.37
C PHE A 55 -8.70 11.56 -8.16
N ARG A 56 -8.54 12.89 -8.18
CA ARG A 56 -8.98 13.77 -7.08
C ARG A 56 -10.49 13.65 -6.83
N ASP A 57 -11.29 13.63 -7.89
CA ASP A 57 -12.74 13.55 -7.77
C ASP A 57 -13.18 12.22 -7.16
N ARG A 58 -12.57 11.10 -7.59
CA ARG A 58 -12.80 9.79 -6.99
C ARG A 58 -12.31 9.70 -5.55
N PHE A 59 -11.09 10.17 -5.28
CA PHE A 59 -10.53 10.21 -3.93
C PHE A 59 -11.43 10.97 -2.96
N ARG A 60 -11.94 12.13 -3.38
CA ARG A 60 -12.90 12.92 -2.61
C ARG A 60 -14.19 12.14 -2.32
N HIS A 61 -14.71 11.45 -3.32
CA HIS A 61 -15.92 10.63 -3.18
C HIS A 61 -15.68 9.47 -2.21
N GLU A 62 -14.61 8.73 -2.40
CA GLU A 62 -14.24 7.58 -1.57
C GLU A 62 -13.94 7.97 -0.12
N VAL A 63 -13.25 9.08 0.12
CA VAL A 63 -13.01 9.62 1.47
C VAL A 63 -14.33 10.00 2.17
N ARG A 64 -15.29 10.61 1.44
CA ARG A 64 -16.61 10.92 2.01
C ARG A 64 -17.37 9.66 2.43
N ALA A 65 -17.37 8.64 1.59
CA ALA A 65 -18.00 7.36 1.90
C ALA A 65 -17.28 6.63 3.05
N ALA A 66 -15.94 6.62 3.04
CA ALA A 66 -15.14 6.00 4.07
C ALA A 66 -15.33 6.63 5.47
N ARG A 67 -15.62 7.93 5.55
CA ARG A 67 -16.02 8.59 6.82
C ARG A 67 -17.32 8.08 7.39
N GLN A 68 -18.18 7.45 6.57
CA GLN A 68 -19.46 6.87 7.00
C GLN A 68 -19.30 5.41 7.49
N VAL A 69 -18.16 4.78 7.23
CA VAL A 69 -17.90 3.42 7.71
C VAL A 69 -17.68 3.46 9.22
N GLY A 70 -18.72 3.17 9.96
CA GLY A 70 -18.70 3.06 11.42
C GLY A 70 -18.65 1.59 11.83
N SER A 71 -17.46 1.03 12.03
CA SER A 71 -17.33 -0.36 12.45
C SER A 71 -16.18 -0.51 13.45
N ALA A 72 -16.43 -1.38 14.47
CA ALA A 72 -15.37 -1.82 15.37
C ALA A 72 -14.28 -2.62 14.64
N TRP A 73 -14.54 -3.07 13.40
CA TRP A 73 -13.67 -3.95 12.63
C TRP A 73 -12.84 -3.23 11.56
N THR A 74 -12.94 -1.90 11.48
CA THR A 74 -12.20 -1.06 10.52
C THR A 74 -11.43 0.04 11.23
N ALA A 75 -10.34 0.53 10.61
CA ALA A 75 -9.70 1.76 11.05
C ALA A 75 -10.56 2.96 10.61
N PRO A 76 -11.09 3.78 11.54
CA PRO A 76 -11.96 4.89 11.18
C PRO A 76 -11.18 6.01 10.48
N VAL A 77 -11.78 6.64 9.46
CA VAL A 77 -11.26 7.87 8.88
C VAL A 77 -11.55 9.02 9.84
N LEU A 78 -10.50 9.68 10.31
CA LEU A 78 -10.56 10.75 11.30
C LEU A 78 -10.53 12.13 10.68
N ASP A 79 -9.70 12.27 9.64
CA ASP A 79 -9.50 13.53 8.94
C ASP A 79 -8.99 13.30 7.51
N ALA A 80 -9.11 14.29 6.66
CA ALA A 80 -8.57 14.27 5.30
C ALA A 80 -8.59 15.67 4.70
N ASP A 81 -7.58 15.96 3.87
CA ASP A 81 -7.59 17.10 2.97
C ASP A 81 -7.47 16.61 1.52
N THR A 82 -8.60 16.61 0.82
CA THR A 82 -8.71 16.17 -0.57
C THR A 82 -8.36 17.28 -1.56
N GLU A 83 -8.30 18.54 -1.09
CA GLU A 83 -8.03 19.73 -1.90
C GLU A 83 -6.56 20.18 -1.81
N ALA A 84 -5.81 19.68 -0.83
CA ALA A 84 -4.38 19.97 -0.70
C ALA A 84 -3.61 19.74 -2.01
N ALA A 85 -2.49 20.43 -2.20
CA ALA A 85 -1.60 20.20 -3.36
C ALA A 85 -1.25 18.72 -3.50
N VAL A 86 -0.96 18.06 -2.37
CA VAL A 86 -0.84 16.60 -2.23
C VAL A 86 -1.93 16.13 -1.27
N PRO A 87 -3.00 15.48 -1.77
CA PRO A 87 -4.09 15.01 -0.93
C PRO A 87 -3.64 13.96 0.09
N TRP A 88 -4.30 13.94 1.23
CA TRP A 88 -4.01 12.99 2.30
C TRP A 88 -5.27 12.58 3.07
N VAL A 89 -5.17 11.44 3.74
CA VAL A 89 -6.20 10.93 4.65
C VAL A 89 -5.54 10.42 5.93
N ALA A 90 -6.11 10.79 7.09
CA ALA A 90 -5.71 10.32 8.41
C ALA A 90 -6.75 9.34 8.93
N THR A 91 -6.29 8.14 9.32
CA THR A 91 -7.09 7.11 9.97
C THR A 91 -6.64 6.88 11.40
N GLY A 92 -7.49 6.31 12.23
CA GLY A 92 -7.08 5.84 13.54
C GLY A 92 -5.92 4.85 13.41
N TYR A 93 -4.84 5.08 14.17
CA TYR A 93 -3.75 4.11 14.21
C TYR A 93 -4.20 2.85 14.95
N VAL A 94 -3.93 1.70 14.35
CA VAL A 94 -4.21 0.38 14.92
C VAL A 94 -2.89 -0.26 15.32
N ALA A 95 -2.68 -0.41 16.63
CA ALA A 95 -1.50 -1.07 17.17
C ALA A 95 -1.66 -2.60 17.05
N GLY A 96 -0.96 -3.21 16.12
CA GLY A 96 -0.95 -4.66 15.93
C GLY A 96 -0.19 -5.07 14.66
N PRO A 97 0.35 -6.29 14.62
CA PRO A 97 0.98 -6.83 13.42
C PRO A 97 -0.08 -7.09 12.34
N SER A 98 0.33 -7.04 11.08
CA SER A 98 -0.53 -7.53 10.01
C SER A 98 -0.68 -9.05 10.08
N LEU A 99 -1.80 -9.57 9.57
CA LEU A 99 -2.02 -11.00 9.41
C LEU A 99 -0.88 -11.64 8.58
N GLN A 100 -0.36 -10.93 7.58
CA GLN A 100 0.79 -11.40 6.80
C GLN A 100 2.04 -11.55 7.68
N ALA A 101 2.37 -10.55 8.48
CA ALA A 101 3.51 -10.60 9.38
C ALA A 101 3.36 -11.71 10.42
N THR A 102 2.14 -11.97 10.87
CA THR A 102 1.84 -13.03 11.84
C THR A 102 1.99 -14.41 11.24
N VAL A 103 1.45 -14.66 10.04
CA VAL A 103 1.41 -15.99 9.43
C VAL A 103 2.74 -16.38 8.78
N THR A 104 3.34 -15.51 7.98
CA THR A 104 4.58 -15.82 7.23
C THR A 104 5.78 -14.97 7.63
N GLY A 105 5.56 -13.97 8.49
CA GLY A 105 6.63 -13.06 8.93
C GLY A 105 7.01 -12.02 7.87
N PRO A 106 7.90 -11.07 8.23
CA PRO A 106 8.44 -10.11 7.28
C PRO A 106 9.30 -10.85 6.25
N ARG A 107 9.14 -10.53 4.97
CA ARG A 107 10.04 -11.02 3.92
C ARG A 107 11.43 -10.39 4.13
N THR A 108 12.37 -11.21 4.60
CA THR A 108 13.78 -10.83 4.60
C THR A 108 14.46 -11.36 3.33
N PRO A 109 15.50 -10.70 2.81
CA PRO A 109 16.24 -11.17 1.63
C PRO A 109 16.91 -12.55 1.84
N VAL A 110 16.98 -13.06 3.06
CA VAL A 110 17.67 -14.31 3.45
C VAL A 110 16.70 -15.46 3.78
N GLY A 111 15.41 -15.32 3.50
CA GLY A 111 14.47 -16.46 3.46
C GLY A 111 14.03 -17.07 4.78
N VAL A 112 14.49 -16.61 5.95
CA VAL A 112 14.04 -17.09 7.26
C VAL A 112 13.30 -15.97 7.98
N ALA A 113 11.97 -16.06 8.04
CA ALA A 113 11.14 -15.16 8.83
C ALA A 113 11.36 -15.43 10.33
N SER A 114 12.28 -14.67 10.93
CA SER A 114 12.40 -14.65 12.39
C SER A 114 11.16 -13.93 12.94
N GLY A 115 10.31 -14.64 13.67
CA GLY A 115 9.18 -14.07 14.41
C GLY A 115 7.78 -14.31 13.82
N ALA A 116 7.63 -15.08 12.74
CA ALA A 116 6.30 -15.56 12.32
C ALA A 116 5.72 -16.54 13.34
N TYR A 117 4.43 -16.40 13.62
CA TYR A 117 3.71 -17.40 14.42
C TYR A 117 3.41 -18.65 13.59
N GLY A 118 3.04 -18.46 12.32
CA GLY A 118 2.56 -19.51 11.44
C GLY A 118 1.05 -19.46 11.22
N PRO A 119 0.46 -20.51 10.62
CA PRO A 119 -0.98 -20.64 10.43
C PRO A 119 -1.76 -20.51 11.75
N LEU A 120 -2.92 -19.86 11.67
CA LEU A 120 -3.79 -19.68 12.82
C LEU A 120 -4.63 -20.94 13.08
N PRO A 121 -4.95 -21.26 14.35
CA PRO A 121 -5.89 -22.33 14.69
C PRO A 121 -7.29 -22.08 14.09
N GLU A 122 -8.04 -23.17 13.84
CA GLU A 122 -9.40 -23.11 13.24
C GLU A 122 -10.31 -22.09 13.92
N ARG A 123 -10.40 -22.11 15.26
CA ARG A 123 -11.20 -21.15 16.02
C ARG A 123 -10.79 -19.70 15.77
N SER A 124 -9.47 -19.42 15.72
CA SER A 124 -8.99 -18.06 15.41
C SER A 124 -9.33 -17.64 13.99
N VAL A 125 -9.28 -18.56 13.01
CA VAL A 125 -9.68 -18.30 11.62
C VAL A 125 -11.18 -18.05 11.51
N HIS A 126 -11.99 -18.76 12.28
CA HIS A 126 -13.43 -18.57 12.34
C HIS A 126 -13.79 -17.16 12.84
N ILE A 127 -13.20 -16.73 13.97
CA ILE A 127 -13.42 -15.40 14.53
C ILE A 127 -12.84 -14.31 13.62
N LEU A 128 -11.67 -14.57 13.00
CA LEU A 128 -11.12 -13.69 11.95
C LEU A 128 -12.13 -13.50 10.82
N GLY A 129 -12.71 -14.59 10.32
CA GLY A 129 -13.73 -14.57 9.26
C GLY A 129 -14.95 -13.75 9.63
N SER A 130 -15.48 -13.95 10.83
CA SER A 130 -16.62 -13.19 11.35
C SER A 130 -16.31 -11.69 11.42
N GLY A 131 -15.17 -11.30 12.03
CA GLY A 131 -14.76 -9.89 12.13
C GLY A 131 -14.54 -9.23 10.77
N LEU A 132 -13.91 -9.95 9.82
CA LEU A 132 -13.72 -9.45 8.45
C LEU A 132 -15.05 -9.32 7.69
N THR A 133 -15.99 -10.25 7.88
CA THR A 133 -17.32 -10.17 7.27
C THR A 133 -18.09 -8.97 7.79
N HIS A 134 -18.07 -8.69 9.09
CA HIS A 134 -18.63 -7.46 9.66
C HIS A 134 -17.97 -6.18 9.10
N ALA A 135 -16.65 -6.20 8.92
CA ALA A 135 -15.94 -5.08 8.29
C ALA A 135 -16.44 -4.86 6.86
N LEU A 136 -16.52 -5.93 6.05
CA LEU A 136 -17.03 -5.86 4.68
C LEU A 136 -18.48 -5.38 4.62
N GLN A 137 -19.34 -5.88 5.49
CA GLN A 137 -20.74 -5.43 5.56
C GLN A 137 -20.83 -3.92 5.82
N ALA A 138 -20.03 -3.38 6.75
CA ALA A 138 -20.01 -1.95 7.04
C ALA A 138 -19.47 -1.14 5.83
N ILE A 139 -18.42 -1.62 5.14
CA ILE A 139 -17.86 -1.00 3.95
C ILE A 139 -18.88 -1.00 2.80
N HIS A 140 -19.54 -2.13 2.55
CA HIS A 140 -20.53 -2.26 1.49
C HIS A 140 -21.78 -1.40 1.77
N SER A 141 -22.22 -1.31 3.02
CA SER A 141 -23.33 -0.44 3.42
C SER A 141 -23.06 1.05 3.20
N ALA A 142 -21.78 1.47 3.23
CA ALA A 142 -21.37 2.82 2.86
C ALA A 142 -21.24 3.02 1.33
N GLY A 143 -21.62 2.04 0.52
CA GLY A 143 -21.53 2.09 -0.94
C GLY A 143 -20.10 1.89 -1.49
N LEU A 144 -19.18 1.40 -0.66
CA LEU A 144 -17.80 1.11 -1.06
C LEU A 144 -17.59 -0.38 -1.29
N VAL A 145 -16.58 -0.70 -2.10
CA VAL A 145 -16.00 -2.03 -2.24
C VAL A 145 -14.53 -1.93 -1.86
N HIS A 146 -14.01 -2.85 -1.04
CA HIS A 146 -12.63 -2.81 -0.56
C HIS A 146 -11.60 -2.99 -1.69
N ARG A 147 -11.82 -3.95 -2.57
CA ARG A 147 -11.03 -4.26 -3.78
C ARG A 147 -9.59 -4.72 -3.55
N ASP A 148 -9.08 -4.67 -2.34
CA ASP A 148 -7.69 -5.03 -1.97
C ASP A 148 -7.62 -5.70 -0.59
N LEU A 149 -8.63 -6.51 -0.24
CA LEU A 149 -8.58 -7.27 1.00
C LEU A 149 -7.48 -8.33 0.88
N LYS A 150 -6.48 -8.21 1.74
CA LYS A 150 -5.31 -9.10 1.78
C LYS A 150 -4.68 -9.09 3.16
N PRO A 151 -3.86 -10.08 3.52
CA PRO A 151 -3.28 -10.19 4.87
C PRO A 151 -2.47 -9.00 5.35
N SER A 152 -1.86 -8.22 4.45
CA SER A 152 -1.14 -6.99 4.83
C SER A 152 -2.06 -5.83 5.20
N ASN A 153 -3.33 -5.87 4.79
CA ASN A 153 -4.34 -4.85 5.08
C ASN A 153 -5.27 -5.27 6.24
N ILE A 154 -4.91 -6.31 6.98
CA ILE A 154 -5.62 -6.81 8.15
C ILE A 154 -4.66 -6.78 9.32
N LEU A 155 -4.95 -5.96 10.32
CA LEU A 155 -4.19 -5.87 11.56
C LEU A 155 -4.87 -6.69 12.65
N LEU A 156 -4.06 -7.42 13.43
CA LEU A 156 -4.56 -8.24 14.53
C LEU A 156 -4.45 -7.47 15.83
N THR A 157 -5.56 -7.35 16.54
CA THR A 157 -5.61 -6.75 17.88
C THR A 157 -6.17 -7.75 18.89
N ILE A 158 -6.05 -7.44 20.16
CA ILE A 158 -6.59 -8.29 21.24
C ILE A 158 -8.12 -8.43 21.15
N ASP A 159 -8.80 -7.40 20.60
CA ASP A 159 -10.26 -7.34 20.49
C ASP A 159 -10.77 -7.87 19.15
N GLY A 160 -9.90 -8.33 18.25
CA GLY A 160 -10.26 -8.86 16.93
C GLY A 160 -9.47 -8.24 15.78
N PRO A 161 -9.77 -8.66 14.54
CA PRO A 161 -9.13 -8.09 13.35
C PRO A 161 -9.58 -6.64 13.10
N ARG A 162 -8.72 -5.87 12.44
CA ARG A 162 -9.01 -4.52 11.97
C ARG A 162 -8.62 -4.41 10.50
N VAL A 163 -9.58 -4.08 9.65
CA VAL A 163 -9.35 -3.83 8.23
C VAL A 163 -8.87 -2.40 8.04
N ILE A 164 -7.81 -2.23 7.28
CA ILE A 164 -7.24 -0.94 6.92
C ILE A 164 -7.23 -0.76 5.40
N ASP A 165 -7.08 0.47 4.93
CA ASP A 165 -6.88 0.82 3.50
C ASP A 165 -8.01 0.36 2.57
N PHE A 166 -9.27 0.42 2.98
CA PHE A 166 -10.41 0.05 2.15
C PHE A 166 -10.80 1.16 1.17
N GLY A 167 -10.96 0.79 -0.11
CA GLY A 167 -11.59 1.60 -1.17
C GLY A 167 -10.85 2.88 -1.59
N ILE A 168 -10.12 3.52 -0.68
CA ILE A 168 -9.59 4.86 -0.88
C ILE A 168 -8.48 4.86 -1.94
N ALA A 169 -8.79 5.38 -3.13
CA ALA A 169 -7.88 5.68 -4.24
C ALA A 169 -7.54 4.55 -5.25
N ARG A 170 -8.20 3.39 -5.23
CA ARG A 170 -7.90 2.29 -6.19
C ARG A 170 -8.67 2.33 -7.50
N ALA A 171 -9.59 3.28 -7.66
CA ALA A 171 -10.51 3.34 -8.79
C ALA A 171 -9.85 3.63 -10.17
N LEU A 172 -8.57 3.96 -10.24
CA LEU A 172 -7.87 4.23 -11.51
C LEU A 172 -7.47 2.98 -12.29
N HIS A 173 -7.51 1.79 -11.67
CA HIS A 173 -7.02 0.56 -12.31
C HIS A 173 -8.11 -0.28 -12.99
N THR A 174 -9.38 0.17 -12.99
CA THR A 174 -10.51 -0.63 -13.49
C THR A 174 -11.10 -0.18 -14.83
N VAL A 175 -10.62 0.89 -15.45
CA VAL A 175 -11.29 1.44 -16.66
C VAL A 175 -10.38 1.59 -17.88
N SER A 176 -9.06 1.46 -17.76
CA SER A 176 -8.18 1.58 -18.92
C SER A 176 -7.18 0.43 -18.91
N ASP A 177 -7.36 -0.50 -19.84
CA ASP A 177 -6.43 -1.58 -20.17
C ASP A 177 -6.14 -2.61 -19.05
N GLY A 178 -6.91 -3.71 -19.06
CA GLY A 178 -6.52 -5.06 -18.62
C GLY A 178 -5.49 -5.21 -17.52
N GLY A 179 -5.62 -4.52 -16.37
CA GLY A 179 -4.79 -4.75 -15.16
C GLY A 179 -3.29 -4.46 -15.30
N VAL A 180 -2.81 -4.08 -16.47
CA VAL A 180 -1.41 -3.76 -16.77
C VAL A 180 -1.28 -2.26 -16.94
N THR A 181 -0.48 -1.62 -16.11
CA THR A 181 -0.13 -0.20 -16.31
C THR A 181 0.59 -0.03 -17.66
N ARG A 182 0.52 1.17 -18.26
CA ARG A 182 1.26 1.53 -19.51
C ARG A 182 2.76 1.18 -19.45
N THR A 183 3.30 0.93 -18.29
CA THR A 183 4.69 0.53 -18.03
C THR A 183 4.89 -0.97 -17.84
N GLY A 184 3.85 -1.80 -18.00
CA GLY A 184 3.95 -3.25 -17.83
C GLY A 184 4.11 -3.71 -16.37
N ALA A 185 4.08 -2.80 -15.40
CA ALA A 185 4.19 -3.14 -13.99
C ALA A 185 2.81 -3.55 -13.43
N LEU A 186 2.71 -4.77 -12.95
CA LEU A 186 1.53 -5.26 -12.25
C LEU A 186 1.46 -4.60 -10.87
N VAL A 187 0.51 -3.70 -10.66
CA VAL A 187 0.32 -3.04 -9.36
C VAL A 187 -0.60 -3.87 -8.49
N GLY A 188 -0.07 -4.47 -7.44
CA GLY A 188 -0.84 -5.21 -6.45
C GLY A 188 -0.21 -6.56 -6.07
N SER A 189 -0.89 -7.29 -5.18
CA SER A 189 -0.57 -8.68 -4.82
C SER A 189 -1.56 -9.58 -5.57
N PRO A 190 -1.22 -10.12 -6.74
CA PRO A 190 -2.16 -10.83 -7.60
C PRO A 190 -2.82 -12.03 -6.90
N GLY A 191 -2.15 -12.63 -5.92
CA GLY A 191 -2.62 -13.84 -5.24
C GLY A 191 -3.92 -13.72 -4.45
N PHE A 192 -4.43 -12.49 -4.23
CA PHE A 192 -5.70 -12.24 -3.54
C PHE A 192 -6.77 -11.59 -4.43
N MET A 193 -6.47 -11.35 -5.72
CA MET A 193 -7.43 -10.79 -6.67
C MET A 193 -8.55 -11.78 -6.95
N SER A 194 -9.75 -11.25 -7.20
CA SER A 194 -10.87 -12.06 -7.69
C SER A 194 -10.78 -12.31 -9.21
N PRO A 195 -11.45 -13.34 -9.75
CA PRO A 195 -11.48 -13.62 -11.19
C PRO A 195 -11.91 -12.43 -12.04
N GLU A 196 -12.95 -11.70 -11.63
CA GLU A 196 -13.44 -10.52 -12.30
C GLU A 196 -12.44 -9.36 -12.29
N GLN A 197 -11.62 -9.22 -11.22
CA GLN A 197 -10.52 -8.24 -11.22
C GLN A 197 -9.41 -8.62 -12.20
N VAL A 198 -9.07 -9.91 -12.26
CA VAL A 198 -8.06 -10.44 -13.17
C VAL A 198 -8.49 -10.24 -14.63
N ARG A 199 -9.78 -10.42 -14.91
CA ARG A 199 -10.35 -10.25 -16.28
C ARG A 199 -10.66 -8.79 -16.62
N GLY A 200 -10.51 -7.84 -15.70
CA GLY A 200 -10.90 -6.44 -15.90
C GLY A 200 -12.42 -6.22 -16.02
N GLU A 201 -13.20 -7.14 -15.46
CA GLU A 201 -14.66 -7.07 -15.45
C GLU A 201 -15.18 -6.12 -14.36
N ARG A 202 -16.49 -5.87 -14.35
CA ARG A 202 -17.10 -5.01 -13.34
C ARG A 202 -16.98 -5.60 -11.95
N VAL A 203 -16.31 -4.88 -11.05
CA VAL A 203 -16.13 -5.26 -9.64
C VAL A 203 -17.38 -4.90 -8.84
N THR A 204 -17.88 -5.87 -8.05
CA THR A 204 -19.01 -5.75 -7.14
C THR A 204 -18.59 -6.15 -5.72
N PRO A 205 -19.43 -5.99 -4.68
CA PRO A 205 -19.15 -6.50 -3.32
C PRO A 205 -18.73 -7.98 -3.27
N ALA A 206 -19.20 -8.82 -4.19
CA ALA A 206 -18.81 -10.22 -4.28
C ALA A 206 -17.30 -10.43 -4.54
N CYS A 207 -16.60 -9.43 -5.09
CA CYS A 207 -15.14 -9.42 -5.20
C CYS A 207 -14.47 -9.56 -3.82
N ASP A 208 -14.94 -8.81 -2.84
CA ASP A 208 -14.38 -8.83 -1.49
C ASP A 208 -14.63 -10.16 -0.77
N VAL A 209 -15.74 -10.84 -1.10
CA VAL A 209 -16.04 -12.19 -0.62
C VAL A 209 -15.02 -13.20 -1.15
N PHE A 210 -14.62 -13.11 -2.41
CA PHE A 210 -13.55 -13.94 -2.96
C PHE A 210 -12.20 -13.67 -2.25
N CYS A 211 -11.89 -12.39 -2.05
CA CYS A 211 -10.67 -11.99 -1.33
C CYS A 211 -10.70 -12.53 0.12
N LEU A 212 -11.87 -12.47 0.78
CA LEU A 212 -12.07 -13.04 2.13
C LEU A 212 -11.77 -14.55 2.13
N GLY A 213 -12.33 -15.33 1.20
CA GLY A 213 -12.03 -16.76 1.07
C GLY A 213 -10.53 -17.03 0.92
N SER A 214 -9.84 -16.25 0.07
CA SER A 214 -8.40 -16.35 -0.11
C SER A 214 -7.60 -16.01 1.16
N VAL A 215 -8.06 -15.01 1.93
CA VAL A 215 -7.45 -14.62 3.20
C VAL A 215 -7.64 -15.70 4.26
N LEU A 216 -8.82 -16.32 4.36
CA LEU A 216 -9.09 -17.39 5.33
C LEU A 216 -8.29 -18.66 5.01
N ALA A 217 -8.20 -19.04 3.72
CA ALA A 217 -7.33 -20.13 3.28
C ALA A 217 -5.86 -19.85 3.65
N TYR A 218 -5.38 -18.63 3.40
CA TYR A 218 -4.03 -18.22 3.77
C TYR A 218 -3.82 -18.20 5.30
N ALA A 219 -4.76 -17.71 6.06
CA ALA A 219 -4.67 -17.63 7.52
C ALA A 219 -4.55 -19.03 8.16
N SER A 220 -5.26 -20.02 7.60
CA SER A 220 -5.27 -21.40 8.11
C SER A 220 -4.10 -22.27 7.63
N THR A 221 -3.46 -21.93 6.49
CA THR A 221 -2.45 -22.79 5.87
C THR A 221 -1.08 -22.14 5.69
N GLY A 222 -1.00 -20.81 5.74
CA GLY A 222 0.18 -20.03 5.35
C GLY A 222 0.44 -20.00 3.84
N ARG A 223 -0.47 -20.58 3.02
CA ARG A 223 -0.33 -20.72 1.57
C ARG A 223 -1.47 -20.02 0.84
N LEU A 224 -1.18 -19.54 -0.37
CA LEU A 224 -2.19 -18.99 -1.27
C LEU A 224 -2.97 -20.12 -1.95
N PRO A 225 -4.32 -20.04 -2.04
CA PRO A 225 -5.13 -21.11 -2.63
C PRO A 225 -4.91 -21.33 -4.13
N PHE A 226 -4.32 -20.35 -4.82
CA PHE A 226 -3.97 -20.44 -6.25
C PHE A 226 -2.46 -20.40 -6.48
N GLY A 227 -1.67 -20.85 -5.49
CA GLY A 227 -0.22 -20.92 -5.56
C GLY A 227 0.48 -19.57 -5.53
N THR A 228 1.80 -19.63 -5.54
CA THR A 228 2.66 -18.46 -5.47
C THR A 228 2.93 -17.85 -6.86
N SER A 229 3.49 -16.64 -6.88
CA SER A 229 3.93 -15.97 -8.10
C SER A 229 5.27 -16.50 -8.65
N ASP A 230 5.83 -17.56 -8.09
CA ASP A 230 7.12 -18.12 -8.54
C ASP A 230 7.09 -18.58 -10.01
N SER A 231 5.92 -18.98 -10.50
CA SER A 231 5.67 -19.27 -11.93
C SER A 231 5.37 -18.01 -12.76
N GLY A 232 5.52 -16.81 -12.18
CA GLY A 232 5.14 -15.54 -12.80
C GLY A 232 3.71 -15.10 -12.47
N ALA A 233 3.52 -13.78 -12.39
CA ALA A 233 2.23 -13.18 -12.01
C ALA A 233 1.08 -13.54 -12.98
N HIS A 234 1.36 -13.67 -14.28
CA HIS A 234 0.37 -14.08 -15.29
C HIS A 234 -0.12 -15.52 -15.07
N ALA A 235 0.79 -16.46 -14.74
CA ALA A 235 0.39 -17.84 -14.43
C ALA A 235 -0.49 -17.90 -13.18
N GLN A 236 -0.20 -17.08 -12.17
CA GLN A 236 -1.04 -16.98 -10.97
C GLN A 236 -2.42 -16.40 -11.30
N MET A 237 -2.48 -15.32 -12.10
CA MET A 237 -3.75 -14.77 -12.57
C MET A 237 -4.58 -15.78 -13.37
N PHE A 238 -3.94 -16.57 -14.24
CA PHE A 238 -4.62 -17.64 -14.97
C PHE A 238 -5.24 -18.65 -14.01
N ARG A 239 -4.50 -19.13 -12.99
CA ARG A 239 -5.02 -20.04 -11.98
C ARG A 239 -6.21 -19.47 -11.22
N ILE A 240 -6.12 -18.20 -10.80
CA ILE A 240 -7.22 -17.51 -10.14
C ILE A 240 -8.47 -17.48 -11.03
N ALA A 241 -8.30 -17.24 -12.33
CA ALA A 241 -9.43 -17.10 -13.25
C ALA A 241 -10.04 -18.45 -13.68
N GLN A 242 -9.27 -19.57 -13.67
CA GLN A 242 -9.67 -20.81 -14.35
C GLN A 242 -9.59 -22.08 -13.49
N GLU A 243 -8.64 -22.15 -12.53
CA GLU A 243 -8.39 -23.38 -11.78
C GLU A 243 -9.12 -23.39 -10.42
N ASP A 244 -9.40 -24.59 -9.90
CA ASP A 244 -9.95 -24.74 -8.55
C ASP A 244 -8.92 -24.37 -7.48
N PRO A 245 -9.35 -23.89 -6.29
CA PRO A 245 -8.43 -23.56 -5.21
C PRO A 245 -7.82 -24.82 -4.58
N ASP A 246 -6.53 -24.77 -4.25
CA ASP A 246 -5.90 -25.75 -3.37
C ASP A 246 -6.22 -25.43 -1.90
N LEU A 247 -7.12 -26.19 -1.30
CA LEU A 247 -7.54 -26.08 0.09
C LEU A 247 -6.88 -27.14 1.00
N THR A 248 -5.82 -27.79 0.53
CA THR A 248 -5.07 -28.76 1.32
C THR A 248 -4.51 -28.14 2.59
N GLY A 249 -4.90 -28.68 3.75
CA GLY A 249 -4.49 -28.19 5.08
C GLY A 249 -5.44 -27.16 5.68
N VAL A 250 -6.49 -26.76 4.98
CA VAL A 250 -7.60 -26.00 5.57
C VAL A 250 -8.37 -26.90 6.54
N PRO A 251 -8.70 -26.44 7.76
CA PRO A 251 -9.52 -27.21 8.70
C PRO A 251 -10.88 -27.59 8.09
N VAL A 252 -11.32 -28.84 8.37
CA VAL A 252 -12.53 -29.40 7.74
C VAL A 252 -13.76 -28.52 7.94
N GLY A 253 -13.93 -27.89 9.12
CA GLY A 253 -15.03 -27.00 9.42
C GLY A 253 -15.09 -25.72 8.58
N LEU A 254 -13.97 -25.36 7.93
CA LEU A 254 -13.86 -24.13 7.11
C LEU A 254 -13.81 -24.41 5.60
N VAL A 255 -13.61 -25.66 5.17
CA VAL A 255 -13.40 -26.01 3.75
C VAL A 255 -14.59 -25.59 2.90
N GLU A 256 -15.82 -25.92 3.29
CA GLU A 256 -17.02 -25.61 2.53
C GLU A 256 -17.24 -24.10 2.42
N LEU A 257 -17.15 -23.37 3.54
CA LEU A 257 -17.31 -21.91 3.57
C LEU A 257 -16.27 -21.23 2.66
N ILE A 258 -15.01 -21.61 2.77
CA ILE A 258 -13.94 -21.03 1.95
C ILE A 258 -14.12 -21.38 0.48
N SER A 259 -14.50 -22.63 0.16
CA SER A 259 -14.78 -23.07 -1.21
C SER A 259 -15.90 -22.25 -1.85
N ASP A 260 -16.97 -21.98 -1.12
CA ASP A 260 -18.09 -21.16 -1.61
C ASP A 260 -17.68 -19.71 -1.86
N CYS A 261 -16.88 -19.13 -0.97
CA CYS A 261 -16.30 -17.79 -1.20
C CYS A 261 -15.45 -17.74 -2.46
N LEU A 262 -14.73 -18.81 -2.79
CA LEU A 262 -13.79 -18.89 -3.92
C LEU A 262 -14.44 -19.33 -5.25
N ARG A 263 -15.77 -19.37 -5.34
CA ARG A 263 -16.48 -19.63 -6.60
C ARG A 263 -16.10 -18.59 -7.65
N LYS A 264 -15.89 -19.05 -8.89
CA LYS A 264 -15.47 -18.17 -10.00
C LYS A 264 -16.57 -17.20 -10.41
N ASP A 265 -17.82 -17.66 -10.42
CA ASP A 265 -18.99 -16.82 -10.65
C ASP A 265 -19.28 -15.95 -9.41
N PRO A 266 -19.24 -14.62 -9.49
CA PRO A 266 -19.56 -13.74 -8.38
C PRO A 266 -20.98 -13.94 -7.82
N ALA A 267 -21.95 -14.32 -8.67
CA ALA A 267 -23.34 -14.54 -8.28
C ALA A 267 -23.54 -15.84 -7.46
N ALA A 268 -22.59 -16.77 -7.54
CA ALA A 268 -22.64 -18.04 -6.81
C ALA A 268 -21.96 -17.95 -5.42
N ARG A 269 -21.34 -16.82 -5.08
CA ARG A 269 -20.71 -16.59 -3.77
C ARG A 269 -21.73 -16.20 -2.72
N PRO A 270 -21.51 -16.60 -1.46
CA PRO A 270 -22.41 -16.21 -0.37
C PRO A 270 -22.41 -14.70 -0.15
N THR A 271 -23.52 -14.19 0.36
CA THR A 271 -23.64 -12.81 0.85
C THR A 271 -22.93 -12.65 2.20
N THR A 272 -22.68 -11.41 2.63
CA THR A 272 -22.10 -11.13 3.96
C THR A 272 -23.03 -11.60 5.07
N ASP A 273 -24.37 -11.58 4.90
CA ASP A 273 -25.32 -12.04 5.89
C ASP A 273 -25.26 -13.57 6.04
N GLU A 274 -25.26 -14.33 4.93
CA GLU A 274 -25.08 -15.78 4.94
C GLU A 274 -23.73 -16.20 5.55
N LEU A 275 -22.66 -15.42 5.31
CA LEU A 275 -21.38 -15.67 5.93
C LEU A 275 -21.42 -15.45 7.44
N LEU A 276 -22.09 -14.41 7.92
CA LEU A 276 -22.22 -14.15 9.35
C LEU A 276 -23.02 -15.25 10.05
N GLU A 277 -24.09 -15.75 9.41
CA GLU A 277 -24.86 -16.89 9.94
C GLU A 277 -23.98 -18.14 10.08
N ARG A 278 -23.14 -18.44 9.09
CA ARG A 278 -22.23 -19.60 9.08
C ARG A 278 -21.03 -19.43 10.02
N LEU A 279 -20.62 -18.20 10.30
CA LEU A 279 -19.51 -17.82 11.16
C LEU A 279 -19.97 -17.39 12.55
N ALA A 280 -21.23 -17.58 12.90
CA ALA A 280 -21.75 -17.31 14.24
C ALA A 280 -21.05 -18.23 15.24
N ASP A 281 -20.16 -17.68 16.07
CA ASP A 281 -19.51 -18.40 17.16
C ASP A 281 -20.30 -18.14 18.45
N SER A 282 -20.70 -19.21 19.12
CA SER A 282 -21.43 -19.15 20.38
C SER A 282 -20.52 -19.06 21.61
N ASP A 283 -19.19 -19.26 21.46
CA ASP A 283 -18.27 -19.26 22.58
C ASP A 283 -17.31 -18.06 22.56
N THR A 284 -17.66 -17.03 23.33
CA THR A 284 -16.83 -15.81 23.52
C THR A 284 -15.95 -15.85 24.77
N ALA A 285 -15.95 -16.95 25.54
CA ALA A 285 -15.31 -17.02 26.83
C ALA A 285 -13.76 -17.06 26.73
N GLU A 286 -13.22 -17.60 25.66
CA GLU A 286 -11.77 -17.72 25.46
C GLU A 286 -11.21 -16.61 24.54
N PRO A 287 -9.96 -16.19 24.76
CA PRO A 287 -9.30 -15.27 23.83
C PRO A 287 -9.28 -15.83 22.40
N TRP A 288 -9.53 -14.97 21.42
CA TRP A 288 -9.60 -15.38 20.02
C TRP A 288 -8.22 -15.71 19.41
N LEU A 289 -7.14 -15.14 19.98
CA LEU A 289 -5.77 -15.42 19.57
C LEU A 289 -5.08 -16.36 20.56
N PRO A 290 -4.17 -17.21 20.08
CA PRO A 290 -3.29 -18.00 20.94
C PRO A 290 -2.48 -17.12 21.89
N GLY A 291 -2.23 -17.60 23.12
CA GLY A 291 -1.54 -16.85 24.18
C GLY A 291 -0.16 -16.31 23.76
N ALA A 292 0.58 -17.05 22.92
CA ALA A 292 1.86 -16.60 22.37
C ALA A 292 1.72 -15.33 21.51
N LEU A 293 0.66 -15.21 20.70
CA LEU A 293 0.36 -14.03 19.91
C LEU A 293 -0.09 -12.87 20.79
N ILE A 294 -0.90 -13.12 21.82
CA ILE A 294 -1.30 -12.09 22.79
C ILE A 294 -0.08 -11.50 23.48
N ALA A 295 0.86 -12.35 23.92
CA ALA A 295 2.12 -11.89 24.51
C ALA A 295 2.98 -11.07 23.54
N GLN A 296 2.96 -11.41 22.24
CA GLN A 296 3.65 -10.64 21.20
C GLN A 296 3.00 -9.27 20.98
N LEU A 297 1.65 -9.22 20.95
CA LEU A 297 0.90 -7.96 20.88
C LEU A 297 1.22 -7.04 22.05
N GLY A 298 1.30 -7.60 23.27
CA GLY A 298 1.67 -6.84 24.48
C GLY A 298 3.08 -6.22 24.37
N ARG A 299 4.07 -6.98 23.93
CA ARG A 299 5.43 -6.46 23.70
C ARG A 299 5.44 -5.34 22.65
N HIS A 300 4.75 -5.53 21.55
CA HIS A 300 4.67 -4.53 20.48
C HIS A 300 3.99 -3.24 20.96
N ALA A 301 2.98 -3.35 21.80
CA ALA A 301 2.33 -2.18 22.41
C ALA A 301 3.29 -1.38 23.31
N VAL A 302 4.11 -2.06 24.10
CA VAL A 302 5.14 -1.42 24.92
C VAL A 302 6.19 -0.72 24.05
N GLU A 303 6.73 -1.39 23.03
CA GLU A 303 7.67 -0.80 22.08
C GLU A 303 7.13 0.48 21.40
N LEU A 304 5.82 0.50 21.12
CA LEU A 304 5.17 1.68 20.55
C LEU A 304 5.10 2.83 21.56
N LEU A 305 4.74 2.54 22.80
CA LEU A 305 4.70 3.56 23.85
C LEU A 305 6.09 4.17 24.09
N ASP A 306 7.13 3.34 24.13
CA ASP A 306 8.51 3.79 24.29
C ASP A 306 9.00 4.61 23.07
N SER A 307 8.49 4.30 21.85
CA SER A 307 8.84 5.05 20.64
C SER A 307 8.05 6.34 20.45
N GLU A 308 6.96 6.50 21.21
CA GLU A 308 6.09 7.68 21.12
C GLU A 308 6.62 8.90 21.86
N ASP A 309 7.67 8.74 22.67
CA ASP A 309 8.36 9.82 23.36
C ASP A 309 9.76 10.04 22.75
N PRO A 310 9.88 10.60 21.54
CA PRO A 310 11.18 11.11 21.12
C PRO A 310 11.48 12.27 22.04
N GLU A 311 12.61 12.21 22.72
CA GLU A 311 13.17 13.33 23.50
C GLU A 311 12.89 14.63 22.76
N ASP A 312 12.15 15.53 23.38
CA ASP A 312 11.81 16.83 22.81
C ASP A 312 13.13 17.51 22.40
N PRO A 313 13.34 17.90 21.15
CA PRO A 313 14.59 18.54 20.75
C PRO A 313 14.80 19.92 21.42
N GLU A 314 13.92 20.34 22.33
CA GLU A 314 14.08 21.56 23.11
C GLU A 314 15.11 21.47 24.23
N ASP A 315 15.65 20.29 24.55
CA ASP A 315 16.71 20.12 25.55
C ASP A 315 18.16 20.20 24.98
N TYR A 316 18.32 20.76 23.78
CA TYR A 316 19.65 21.25 23.41
C TYR A 316 19.92 22.50 24.23
N PRO A 317 20.97 22.50 25.09
CA PRO A 317 21.34 23.70 25.82
C PRO A 317 21.55 24.80 24.76
N ILE A 318 20.71 25.84 24.84
CA ILE A 318 20.92 27.05 24.07
C ILE A 318 22.32 27.52 24.43
N ALA A 319 23.26 27.35 23.52
CA ALA A 319 24.60 27.94 23.70
C ALA A 319 24.39 29.41 24.07
N PRO A 320 24.95 29.90 25.17
CA PRO A 320 24.72 31.28 25.59
C PRO A 320 25.12 32.18 24.43
N ALA A 321 24.16 33.00 24.00
CA ALA A 321 24.37 34.00 22.99
C ALA A 321 25.69 34.71 23.29
N GLN A 322 26.67 34.56 22.43
CA GLN A 322 27.90 35.34 22.51
C GLN A 322 27.46 36.79 22.40
N THR A 323 27.50 37.48 23.57
CA THR A 323 27.38 38.91 23.64
C THR A 323 28.39 39.49 22.65
N ALA A 324 27.90 40.05 21.55
CA ALA A 324 28.73 40.79 20.61
C ALA A 324 29.43 41.89 21.39
N GLN A 325 30.73 41.72 21.63
CA GLN A 325 31.59 42.77 22.15
C GLN A 325 31.54 43.89 21.12
N THR A 326 30.92 44.99 21.50
CA THR A 326 30.91 46.24 20.78
C THR A 326 32.37 46.70 20.66
N ALA A 327 32.91 46.66 19.44
CA ALA A 327 34.20 47.25 19.13
C ALA A 327 34.12 48.75 19.37
N PRO A 328 35.17 49.42 19.95
CA PRO A 328 35.16 50.84 20.19
C PRO A 328 35.12 51.61 18.86
N VAL A 329 34.26 52.61 18.81
CA VAL A 329 34.11 53.54 17.69
C VAL A 329 35.41 54.33 17.57
N PRO A 330 36.08 54.42 16.42
CA PRO A 330 37.24 55.33 16.22
C PRO A 330 36.72 56.75 16.04
N ASP A 331 37.46 57.70 16.66
CA ASP A 331 37.26 59.15 16.59
C ASP A 331 37.30 59.68 15.14
N PRO A 332 36.59 60.74 14.82
CA PRO A 332 36.54 61.32 13.47
C PRO A 332 37.77 62.09 13.11
N THR A 333 38.48 61.65 12.10
CA THR A 333 39.62 62.37 11.48
C THR A 333 39.12 63.44 10.52
N PRO A 334 39.74 64.63 10.47
CA PRO A 334 39.29 65.79 9.68
C PRO A 334 39.52 65.62 8.17
N PRO A 335 38.83 66.34 7.31
CA PRO A 335 38.81 66.16 5.87
C PRO A 335 40.08 66.71 5.16
N THR A 336 40.64 65.94 4.27
CA THR A 336 41.71 66.34 3.35
C THR A 336 41.10 66.79 2.00
N PRO A 337 41.68 67.83 1.39
CA PRO A 337 41.10 68.49 0.19
C PRO A 337 41.36 67.73 -1.12
N PRO A 338 40.57 68.05 -2.18
CA PRO A 338 40.60 67.31 -3.44
C PRO A 338 41.76 67.69 -4.34
N SER A 339 42.35 66.75 -5.05
CA SER A 339 43.28 66.98 -6.19
C SER A 339 42.77 66.38 -7.50
N PRO A 340 43.18 66.87 -8.64
CA PRO A 340 42.31 67.10 -9.79
C PRO A 340 42.23 65.95 -10.79
N THR A 341 41.17 66.02 -11.54
CA THR A 341 40.80 65.35 -12.76
C THR A 341 41.90 65.34 -13.80
N THR A 342 42.18 64.12 -14.39
CA THR A 342 42.69 64.04 -15.75
C THR A 342 41.91 62.99 -16.52
N ALA A 343 41.33 63.43 -17.62
CA ALA A 343 40.70 62.64 -18.63
C ALA A 343 41.72 62.04 -19.59
N ALA A 344 41.50 60.81 -20.05
CA ALA A 344 41.86 60.36 -21.40
C ALA A 344 41.30 58.94 -21.60
N THR A 345 40.30 58.82 -22.42
CA THR A 345 40.30 58.26 -23.79
C THR A 345 40.42 56.75 -23.93
N ALA A 346 39.29 56.23 -24.38
CA ALA A 346 39.01 55.13 -25.28
C ALA A 346 40.14 54.14 -25.70
N ALA A 347 39.86 52.85 -25.65
CA ALA A 347 39.80 51.98 -26.84
C ALA A 347 39.58 50.51 -26.48
N THR A 348 38.61 49.91 -27.14
CA THR A 348 38.66 48.70 -27.96
C THR A 348 38.59 47.32 -27.25
N ALA A 349 37.44 46.75 -27.37
CA ALA A 349 36.99 45.44 -27.76
C ALA A 349 37.88 44.18 -27.57
N ALA A 350 37.24 43.19 -26.91
CA ALA A 350 37.10 41.75 -27.17
C ALA A 350 38.31 40.83 -26.94
N PRO A 351 38.11 39.50 -26.81
CA PRO A 351 36.89 38.69 -26.82
C PRO A 351 36.73 37.74 -25.62
N THR A 352 35.53 37.32 -25.46
CA THR A 352 35.01 36.25 -24.60
C THR A 352 35.72 34.89 -24.82
N HIS A 353 36.27 34.33 -23.78
CA HIS A 353 36.70 32.92 -23.76
C HIS A 353 35.60 32.10 -23.08
N VAL A 354 34.99 31.20 -23.87
CA VAL A 354 34.08 30.16 -23.40
C VAL A 354 34.94 28.95 -23.04
N PRO A 355 34.86 28.38 -21.84
CA PRO A 355 35.54 27.12 -21.54
C PRO A 355 34.77 25.94 -22.14
N ALA A 356 35.51 25.04 -22.82
CA ALA A 356 35.04 23.80 -23.39
C ALA A 356 34.64 22.80 -22.31
N PRO A 357 33.64 21.93 -22.57
CA PRO A 357 33.21 20.88 -21.64
C PRO A 357 34.20 19.73 -21.60
N ALA A 358 34.40 19.16 -20.41
CA ALA A 358 35.24 18.00 -20.16
C ALA A 358 34.67 16.72 -20.83
N PRO A 359 35.53 15.74 -21.21
CA PRO A 359 35.11 14.54 -21.92
C PRO A 359 34.37 13.57 -21.00
N GLY A 360 33.16 13.23 -21.42
CA GLY A 360 32.36 12.17 -20.80
C GLY A 360 32.88 10.78 -21.17
N TYR A 361 32.96 9.90 -20.21
CA TYR A 361 33.24 8.47 -20.42
C TYR A 361 32.04 7.84 -21.16
N GLY A 362 32.25 7.52 -22.44
CA GLY A 362 31.27 6.77 -23.25
C GLY A 362 31.49 5.27 -23.09
N TYR A 363 30.38 4.57 -22.78
CA TYR A 363 30.30 3.11 -22.97
C TYR A 363 30.15 2.80 -24.47
N PRO A 364 30.77 1.72 -24.99
CA PRO A 364 30.66 1.36 -26.40
C PRO A 364 29.25 0.82 -26.70
N GLN A 365 28.53 1.50 -27.57
CA GLN A 365 27.33 0.97 -28.18
C GLN A 365 27.70 -0.02 -29.28
N GLN A 366 27.19 -1.24 -29.20
CA GLN A 366 27.24 -2.18 -30.32
C GLN A 366 26.21 -1.77 -31.37
N PRO A 367 26.55 -1.86 -32.66
CA PRO A 367 25.62 -1.50 -33.74
C PRO A 367 24.52 -2.55 -33.87
N TYR A 368 23.28 -2.08 -33.83
CA TYR A 368 22.08 -2.86 -34.06
C TYR A 368 21.99 -3.22 -35.55
N GLN A 369 22.06 -4.51 -35.90
CA GLN A 369 21.73 -5.02 -37.23
C GLN A 369 20.26 -5.35 -37.28
N PRO A 370 19.46 -4.84 -38.22
CA PRO A 370 18.08 -5.25 -38.41
C PRO A 370 18.04 -6.63 -39.06
N GLN A 371 17.50 -7.62 -38.37
CA GLN A 371 17.13 -8.90 -38.95
C GLN A 371 15.88 -8.72 -39.81
N GLN A 372 16.01 -8.97 -41.08
CA GLN A 372 14.89 -9.12 -42.04
C GLN A 372 14.17 -10.42 -41.71
N HIS A 373 12.94 -10.33 -41.21
CA HIS A 373 12.02 -11.45 -41.16
C HIS A 373 11.41 -11.68 -42.55
N GLN A 374 11.81 -12.76 -43.19
CA GLN A 374 11.11 -13.31 -44.36
C GLN A 374 9.77 -13.85 -43.90
N HIS A 375 8.69 -13.28 -44.44
CA HIS A 375 7.36 -13.82 -44.36
C HIS A 375 7.29 -15.15 -45.15
N GLN A 376 7.24 -16.28 -44.42
CA GLN A 376 6.78 -17.54 -45.00
C GLN A 376 5.24 -17.61 -44.87
N GLN A 377 4.55 -17.61 -45.99
CA GLN A 377 3.12 -17.91 -46.08
C GLN A 377 2.88 -19.37 -45.66
N PRO A 378 1.84 -19.69 -44.87
CA PRO A 378 1.43 -21.07 -44.64
C PRO A 378 0.71 -21.58 -45.91
N GLY A 379 1.28 -22.65 -46.51
CA GLY A 379 0.62 -23.38 -47.61
C GLY A 379 -0.59 -24.15 -47.09
N PHE A 380 -1.70 -24.03 -47.83
CA PHE A 380 -2.87 -24.88 -47.63
C PHE A 380 -2.57 -26.31 -48.08
N GLY A 381 -2.57 -27.26 -47.08
CA GLY A 381 -2.57 -28.69 -47.35
C GLY A 381 -4.00 -29.19 -47.64
N PRO A 382 -4.17 -30.26 -48.47
CA PRO A 382 -5.46 -30.74 -48.87
C PRO A 382 -6.23 -31.47 -47.75
N THR A 383 -7.53 -31.21 -47.66
CA THR A 383 -8.52 -31.89 -46.80
C THR A 383 -8.63 -33.40 -47.12
N PRO A 384 -8.69 -34.27 -46.12
CA PRO A 384 -9.01 -35.69 -46.33
C PRO A 384 -10.51 -35.92 -46.56
N PRO A 385 -10.92 -36.95 -47.33
CA PRO A 385 -12.30 -37.18 -47.68
C PRO A 385 -13.12 -37.81 -46.55
N TYR A 386 -14.39 -37.43 -46.50
CA TYR A 386 -15.44 -37.98 -45.67
C TYR A 386 -15.55 -39.50 -45.80
N GLY A 387 -15.53 -40.25 -44.69
CA GLY A 387 -15.95 -41.62 -44.59
C GLY A 387 -17.40 -41.74 -44.12
N PRO A 388 -18.13 -42.82 -44.49
CA PRO A 388 -19.58 -42.87 -44.35
C PRO A 388 -20.07 -43.23 -42.97
N ALA A 389 -21.25 -42.67 -42.63
CA ALA A 389 -22.05 -43.00 -41.45
C ALA A 389 -22.61 -44.44 -41.57
N TYR A 390 -22.65 -45.19 -40.46
CA TYR A 390 -23.43 -46.42 -40.25
C TYR A 390 -24.04 -46.45 -38.86
N PRO A 391 -25.06 -47.31 -38.64
CA PRO A 391 -26.44 -46.89 -38.37
C PRO A 391 -26.75 -46.76 -36.92
#